data_9980663ad2e511936ba90c43f5b460d6
#
_entry.id   9980663ad2e511936ba90c43f5b460d6
#
_cell.length_a   1.000
_cell.length_b   1.000
_cell.length_c   1.000
_cell.angle_alpha   90.00
_cell.angle_beta   90.00
_cell.angle_gamma   90.00
#
_symmetry.space_group_name_H-M   'P 1'
#
loop_
_entity.id
_entity.type
_entity.pdbx_description
1 polymer ?
#
loop_
_entity_poly.entity_id
_entity_poly.type
_entity_poly.pdbx_seq_one_letter_code
_entity_poly.pdbx_strand_id
1 'polypeptide(L)'
;MYQVTKRDGKITDFHLKKIVAAITKAFEAQEKAIHPDIIDMLALKVTADFEPKIQENLIRVEDIQDSVESVLIQSGYGDVAKGYILYRKQREKIRNMKSTVLDYKEIVDNYVNINDWRVKENSTEIGRAHV
;
A
#
# COMPACT_ATOMS: atom_id res chain seq x y z
N MET A 1 14.92 -18.46 -2.82
CA MET A 1 13.77 -17.57 -2.74
C MET A 1 14.16 -16.18 -3.22
N TYR A 2 13.30 -15.51 -3.92
CA TYR A 2 13.61 -14.20 -4.46
C TYR A 2 13.22 -13.07 -3.50
N GLN A 3 13.73 -11.89 -3.78
CA GLN A 3 13.52 -10.73 -2.94
C GLN A 3 12.85 -9.61 -3.75
N VAL A 4 12.29 -8.65 -3.05
CA VAL A 4 11.55 -7.55 -3.66
C VAL A 4 12.31 -6.25 -3.46
N THR A 5 12.48 -5.48 -4.53
CA THR A 5 13.04 -4.15 -4.46
C THR A 5 11.89 -3.15 -4.29
N LYS A 6 11.87 -2.46 -3.18
CA LYS A 6 10.85 -1.46 -2.90
C LYS A 6 11.12 -0.17 -3.65
N ARG A 7 10.14 0.74 -3.63
CA ARG A 7 10.26 2.00 -4.36
C ARG A 7 11.44 2.86 -3.89
N ASP A 8 11.79 2.76 -2.61
CA ASP A 8 12.90 3.52 -2.05
C ASP A 8 14.26 2.83 -2.27
N GLY A 9 14.27 1.75 -3.01
CA GLY A 9 15.48 1.00 -3.30
C GLY A 9 15.83 -0.06 -2.28
N LYS A 10 15.09 -0.14 -1.19
CA LYS A 10 15.35 -1.16 -0.17
C LYS A 10 14.93 -2.52 -0.66
N ILE A 11 15.64 -3.54 -0.21
CA ILE A 11 15.36 -4.92 -0.61
C ILE A 11 14.80 -5.66 0.59
N THR A 12 13.74 -6.41 0.37
CA THR A 12 13.10 -7.21 1.41
C THR A 12 12.72 -8.56 0.84
N ASP A 13 12.50 -9.53 1.71
CA ASP A 13 12.10 -10.86 1.26
C ASP A 13 10.68 -10.81 0.70
N PHE A 14 10.42 -11.68 -0.27
CA PHE A 14 9.09 -11.82 -0.82
C PHE A 14 8.22 -12.63 0.14
N HIS A 15 7.02 -12.16 0.40
CA HIS A 15 6.04 -12.88 1.21
C HIS A 15 4.71 -12.94 0.48
N LEU A 16 4.27 -14.14 0.15
CA LEU A 16 3.00 -14.35 -0.52
C LEU A 16 1.85 -13.80 0.30
N LYS A 17 1.96 -13.81 1.62
CA LYS A 17 0.93 -13.29 2.50
C LYS A 17 0.61 -11.83 2.24
N LYS A 18 1.59 -11.06 1.78
CA LYS A 18 1.36 -9.65 1.48
C LYS A 18 0.47 -9.48 0.26
N ILE A 19 0.62 -10.36 -0.72
CA ILE A 19 -0.26 -10.35 -1.90
C ILE A 19 -1.66 -10.76 -1.50
N VAL A 20 -1.78 -11.80 -0.68
CA VAL A 20 -3.08 -12.25 -0.17
C VAL A 20 -3.79 -11.12 0.57
N ALA A 21 -3.05 -10.42 1.43
CA ALA A 21 -3.61 -9.32 2.20
C ALA A 21 -4.06 -8.17 1.29
N ALA A 22 -3.27 -7.84 0.28
CA ALA A 22 -3.60 -6.77 -0.66
C ALA A 22 -4.86 -7.10 -1.46
N ILE A 23 -4.97 -8.33 -1.94
CA ILE A 23 -6.15 -8.77 -2.69
C ILE A 23 -7.37 -8.77 -1.79
N THR A 24 -7.23 -9.27 -0.56
CA THR A 24 -8.32 -9.28 0.40
C THR A 24 -8.85 -7.86 0.63
N LYS A 25 -7.95 -6.91 0.83
CA LYS A 25 -8.36 -5.53 1.05
C LYS A 25 -9.04 -4.93 -0.18
N ALA A 26 -8.59 -5.32 -1.37
CA ALA A 26 -9.23 -4.85 -2.60
C ALA A 26 -10.67 -5.35 -2.70
N PHE A 27 -10.92 -6.61 -2.34
CA PHE A 27 -12.27 -7.16 -2.33
C PHE A 27 -13.13 -6.47 -1.26
N GLU A 28 -12.58 -6.24 -0.08
CA GLU A 28 -13.29 -5.56 0.99
C GLU A 28 -13.66 -4.13 0.60
N ALA A 29 -12.77 -3.45 -0.10
CA ALA A 29 -13.03 -2.08 -0.53
C ALA A 29 -14.19 -2.01 -1.50
N GLN A 30 -14.47 -3.08 -2.25
CA GLN A 30 -15.59 -3.15 -3.15
C GLN A 30 -16.80 -3.82 -2.49
N GLU A 31 -16.72 -4.07 -1.18
CA GLU A 31 -17.79 -4.72 -0.41
C GLU A 31 -18.20 -6.05 -1.03
N LYS A 32 -17.22 -6.77 -1.56
CA LYS A 32 -17.47 -8.08 -2.14
C LYS A 32 -16.92 -9.15 -1.20
N ALA A 33 -17.80 -10.09 -0.85
CA ALA A 33 -17.35 -11.25 -0.09
C ALA A 33 -16.81 -12.28 -1.06
N ILE A 34 -15.70 -12.90 -0.70
CA ILE A 34 -15.11 -13.93 -1.53
C ILE A 34 -14.46 -14.98 -0.64
N HIS A 35 -14.49 -16.21 -1.12
CA HIS A 35 -13.92 -17.30 -0.35
C HIS A 35 -12.40 -17.18 -0.27
N PRO A 36 -11.79 -17.41 0.90
CA PRO A 36 -10.34 -17.29 1.04
C PRO A 36 -9.55 -18.16 0.07
N ASP A 37 -10.08 -19.33 -0.31
CA ASP A 37 -9.40 -20.21 -1.25
C ASP A 37 -9.25 -19.57 -2.62
N ILE A 38 -10.22 -18.76 -3.02
CA ILE A 38 -10.15 -18.04 -4.29
C ILE A 38 -9.08 -16.97 -4.21
N ILE A 39 -8.98 -16.29 -3.08
CA ILE A 39 -7.93 -15.29 -2.87
C ILE A 39 -6.56 -15.95 -2.95
N ASP A 40 -6.38 -17.10 -2.32
CA ASP A 40 -5.12 -17.83 -2.37
C ASP A 40 -4.77 -18.23 -3.79
N MET A 41 -5.77 -18.69 -4.56
CA MET A 41 -5.57 -19.04 -5.95
C MET A 41 -5.16 -17.82 -6.79
N LEU A 42 -5.80 -16.67 -6.54
CA LEU A 42 -5.45 -15.45 -7.24
C LEU A 42 -4.02 -15.02 -6.92
N ALA A 43 -3.61 -15.15 -5.66
CA ALA A 43 -2.26 -14.81 -5.25
C ALA A 43 -1.23 -15.69 -5.95
N LEU A 44 -1.54 -16.98 -6.12
CA LEU A 44 -0.67 -17.89 -6.84
C LEU A 44 -0.59 -17.53 -8.33
N LYS A 45 -1.72 -17.12 -8.92
CA LYS A 45 -1.73 -16.66 -10.30
C LYS A 45 -0.90 -15.39 -10.49
N VAL A 46 -0.94 -14.50 -9.52
CA VAL A 46 -0.12 -13.30 -9.54
C VAL A 46 1.36 -13.67 -9.54
N THR A 47 1.74 -14.62 -8.69
CA THR A 47 3.11 -15.09 -8.61
C THR A 47 3.56 -15.67 -9.94
N ALA A 48 2.72 -16.48 -10.56
CA ALA A 48 3.04 -17.06 -11.87
C ALA A 48 3.15 -15.97 -12.93
N ASP A 49 2.35 -14.93 -12.83
CA ASP A 49 2.34 -13.86 -13.82
C ASP A 49 3.63 -13.03 -13.80
N PHE A 50 4.17 -12.74 -12.62
CA PHE A 50 5.38 -11.92 -12.57
C PHE A 50 6.67 -12.71 -12.55
N GLU A 51 6.59 -14.03 -12.40
CA GLU A 51 7.79 -14.86 -12.32
C GLU A 51 8.78 -14.64 -13.46
N PRO A 52 8.33 -14.51 -14.73
CA PRO A 52 9.27 -14.25 -15.83
C PRO A 52 10.02 -12.92 -15.71
N LYS A 53 9.54 -12.01 -14.86
CA LYS A 53 10.18 -10.70 -14.69
C LYS A 53 11.24 -10.72 -13.60
N ILE A 54 11.39 -11.82 -12.87
CA ILE A 54 12.41 -11.94 -11.82
C ILE A 54 13.78 -12.04 -12.48
N GLN A 55 14.70 -11.19 -12.07
CA GLN A 55 16.07 -11.20 -12.56
C GLN A 55 17.02 -11.23 -11.39
N GLU A 56 17.93 -12.18 -11.38
CA GLU A 56 18.93 -12.31 -10.31
C GLU A 56 18.28 -12.39 -8.95
N ASN A 57 17.17 -13.11 -8.86
CA ASN A 57 16.38 -13.30 -7.64
C ASN A 57 15.77 -12.00 -7.09
N LEU A 58 15.61 -11.00 -7.95
CA LEU A 58 15.00 -9.73 -7.57
C LEU A 58 13.83 -9.40 -8.49
N ILE A 59 12.79 -8.80 -7.90
CA ILE A 59 11.66 -8.30 -8.65
C ILE A 59 11.26 -6.96 -8.04
N ARG A 60 10.87 -6.02 -8.87
CA ARG A 60 10.43 -4.70 -8.36
C ARG A 60 9.00 -4.81 -7.85
N VAL A 61 8.71 -4.07 -6.79
CA VAL A 61 7.36 -4.06 -6.23
C VAL A 61 6.34 -3.60 -7.27
N GLU A 62 6.71 -2.68 -8.15
CA GLU A 62 5.81 -2.21 -9.20
C GLU A 62 5.41 -3.33 -10.15
N ASP A 63 6.34 -4.24 -10.46
CA ASP A 63 6.03 -5.38 -11.33
C ASP A 63 5.05 -6.33 -10.66
N ILE A 64 5.19 -6.52 -9.34
CA ILE A 64 4.24 -7.35 -8.58
C ILE A 64 2.85 -6.69 -8.61
N GLN A 65 2.81 -5.39 -8.39
CA GLN A 65 1.55 -4.65 -8.38
C GLN A 65 0.86 -4.71 -9.74
N ASP A 66 1.61 -4.58 -10.81
CA ASP A 66 1.06 -4.68 -12.17
C ASP A 66 0.48 -6.07 -12.40
N SER A 67 1.14 -7.10 -11.90
CA SER A 67 0.64 -8.47 -12.02
C SER A 67 -0.65 -8.68 -11.23
N VAL A 68 -0.76 -8.08 -10.04
CA VAL A 68 -2.00 -8.16 -9.26
C VAL A 68 -3.16 -7.56 -10.06
N GLU A 69 -2.96 -6.38 -10.63
CA GLU A 69 -4.00 -5.73 -11.43
C GLU A 69 -4.39 -6.58 -12.63
N SER A 70 -3.40 -7.09 -13.33
CA SER A 70 -3.62 -7.88 -14.54
C SER A 70 -4.39 -9.17 -14.24
N VAL A 71 -4.01 -9.86 -13.19
CA VAL A 71 -4.66 -11.12 -12.80
C VAL A 71 -6.10 -10.87 -12.37
N LEU A 72 -6.35 -9.81 -11.62
CA LEU A 72 -7.72 -9.47 -11.20
C LEU A 72 -8.58 -9.17 -12.41
N ILE A 73 -8.08 -8.43 -13.38
CA ILE A 73 -8.83 -8.11 -14.59
C ILE A 73 -9.10 -9.37 -15.40
N GLN A 74 -8.08 -10.20 -15.60
CA GLN A 74 -8.21 -11.43 -16.40
C GLN A 74 -9.14 -12.43 -15.75
N SER A 75 -9.24 -12.41 -14.44
CA SER A 75 -10.10 -13.34 -13.71
C SER A 75 -11.55 -12.85 -13.59
N GLY A 76 -11.88 -11.71 -14.20
CA GLY A 76 -13.24 -11.20 -14.18
C GLY A 76 -13.54 -10.27 -13.01
N TYR A 77 -12.54 -9.86 -12.27
CA TYR A 77 -12.72 -8.97 -11.12
C TYR A 77 -12.23 -7.56 -11.42
N GLY A 78 -12.69 -6.99 -12.53
CA GLY A 78 -12.29 -5.64 -12.94
C GLY A 78 -12.61 -4.58 -11.90
N ASP A 79 -13.73 -4.72 -11.18
CA ASP A 79 -14.11 -3.79 -10.13
C ASP A 79 -13.11 -3.83 -8.99
N VAL A 80 -12.69 -5.03 -8.63
CA VAL A 80 -11.72 -5.22 -7.56
C VAL A 80 -10.36 -4.68 -7.99
N ALA A 81 -10.00 -4.83 -9.26
CA ALA A 81 -8.77 -4.27 -9.79
C ALA A 81 -8.76 -2.76 -9.64
N LYS A 82 -9.89 -2.09 -9.93
CA LYS A 82 -10.01 -0.64 -9.74
C LYS A 82 -9.84 -0.27 -8.27
N GLY A 83 -10.45 -1.04 -7.38
CA GLY A 83 -10.29 -0.83 -5.95
C GLY A 83 -8.84 -0.96 -5.50
N TYR A 84 -8.14 -1.93 -6.06
CA TYR A 84 -6.72 -2.14 -5.76
C TYR A 84 -5.87 -0.97 -6.23
N ILE A 85 -6.14 -0.46 -7.44
CA ILE A 85 -5.41 0.69 -7.98
C ILE A 85 -5.63 1.91 -7.09
N LEU A 86 -6.87 2.16 -6.67
CA LEU A 86 -7.18 3.26 -5.78
C LEU A 86 -6.48 3.10 -4.43
N TYR A 87 -6.46 1.88 -3.90
CA TYR A 87 -5.78 1.59 -2.64
C TYR A 87 -4.28 1.90 -2.74
N ARG A 88 -3.65 1.49 -3.84
CA ARG A 88 -2.22 1.78 -4.07
C ARG A 88 -1.97 3.28 -4.08
N LYS A 89 -2.81 4.01 -4.80
CA LYS A 89 -2.66 5.46 -4.92
C LYS A 89 -2.85 6.15 -3.58
N GLN A 90 -3.82 5.68 -2.78
CA GLN A 90 -4.04 6.22 -1.46
C GLN A 90 -2.85 5.95 -0.54
N ARG A 91 -2.31 4.75 -0.61
CA ARG A 91 -1.14 4.39 0.20
C ARG A 91 0.07 5.25 -0.17
N GLU A 92 0.26 5.47 -1.46
CA GLU A 92 1.35 6.32 -1.94
C GLU A 92 1.15 7.75 -1.47
N LYS A 93 -0.07 8.25 -1.56
CA LYS A 93 -0.39 9.61 -1.12
C LYS A 93 -0.14 9.76 0.38
N ILE A 94 -0.54 8.78 1.17
CA ILE A 94 -0.33 8.80 2.61
C ILE A 94 1.16 8.81 2.93
N ARG A 95 1.96 7.99 2.25
CA ARG A 95 3.41 8.00 2.46
C ARG A 95 4.01 9.36 2.15
N ASN A 96 3.58 9.98 1.03
CA ASN A 96 4.06 11.31 0.66
C ASN A 96 3.63 12.36 1.66
N MET A 97 2.41 12.26 2.17
CA MET A 97 1.92 13.16 3.20
C MET A 97 2.70 13.02 4.49
N LYS A 98 2.99 11.80 4.90
CA LYS A 98 3.78 11.56 6.11
C LYS A 98 5.16 12.17 5.98
N SER A 99 5.79 11.99 4.82
CA SER A 99 7.09 12.58 4.58
C SER A 99 7.03 14.09 4.68
N THR A 100 6.02 14.70 4.04
CA THR A 100 5.83 16.14 4.07
C THR A 100 5.58 16.64 5.49
N VAL A 101 4.76 15.94 6.24
CA VAL A 101 4.45 16.32 7.61
C VAL A 101 5.69 16.24 8.50
N LEU A 102 6.50 15.22 8.31
CA LEU A 102 7.75 15.10 9.08
C LEU A 102 8.70 16.23 8.76
N ASP A 103 8.84 16.60 7.49
CA ASP A 103 9.68 17.71 7.07
C ASP A 103 9.18 19.02 7.68
N TYR A 104 7.88 19.23 7.65
CA TYR A 104 7.26 20.41 8.22
C TYR A 104 7.48 20.45 9.73
N LYS A 105 7.32 19.32 10.40
CA LYS A 105 7.51 19.24 11.84
C LYS A 105 8.94 19.59 12.23
N GLU A 106 9.91 19.12 11.44
CA GLU A 106 11.30 19.46 11.70
C GLU A 106 11.52 20.97 11.64
N ILE A 107 10.96 21.61 10.62
CA ILE A 107 11.07 23.05 10.46
C ILE A 107 10.40 23.78 11.62
N VAL A 108 9.20 23.35 11.99
CA VAL A 108 8.46 23.98 13.07
C VAL A 108 9.17 23.80 14.41
N ASP A 109 9.73 22.63 14.66
CA ASP A 109 10.45 22.39 15.91
C ASP A 109 11.66 23.33 16.07
N ASN A 110 12.28 23.66 14.95
CA ASN A 110 13.40 24.60 14.98
C ASN A 110 12.98 26.02 15.34
N TYR A 111 11.73 26.38 15.04
CA TYR A 111 11.25 27.71 15.32
C TYR A 111 10.53 27.82 16.61
N VAL A 112 9.85 26.78 17.02
CA VAL A 112 8.98 26.96 18.06
C VAL A 112 9.16 26.04 19.11
N ASN A 113 10.17 25.35 19.19
CA ASN A 113 10.32 24.42 20.21
C ASN A 113 10.20 25.05 21.49
N ILE A 114 9.96 26.30 21.52
CA ILE A 114 9.88 26.97 22.61
C ILE A 114 8.54 27.05 23.01
N ASN A 115 7.62 27.12 22.25
CA ASN A 115 6.41 27.44 22.62
C ASN A 115 5.63 26.36 22.78
N ASP A 116 5.63 25.56 23.12
CA ASP A 116 4.94 24.58 23.41
C ASP A 116 3.59 24.73 23.37
N TRP A 117 3.11 25.14 22.87
CA TRP A 117 1.85 25.32 22.82
C TRP A 117 1.15 24.15 22.39
N ARG A 118 1.33 23.42 22.69
CA ARG A 118 0.82 22.48 22.65
C ARG A 118 -0.28 22.40 22.68
N VAL A 119 -0.71 22.75 22.48
CA VAL A 119 -1.57 22.94 22.47
C VAL A 119 -2.26 22.19 22.09
N LYS A 120 -2.18 21.90 21.76
CA LYS A 120 -2.80 21.34 21.61
C LYS A 120 -3.48 20.62 21.93
N GLU A 121 -3.49 20.40 22.10
CA GLU A 121 -4.13 19.76 22.46
C GLU A 121 -5.16 19.73 22.49
N ASN A 122 -5.51 20.09 22.34
CA ASN A 122 -6.61 20.03 22.34
C ASN A 122 -7.15 20.02 21.57
N SER A 123 -6.90 20.18 20.88
CA SER A 123 -7.53 20.14 20.38
C SER A 123 -8.11 19.67 19.83
N THR A 124 -8.26 19.64 19.61
CA THR A 124 -9.04 19.28 19.39
C THR A 124 -9.69 19.35 19.01
N GLU A 125 -9.68 19.62 18.86
CA GLU A 125 -10.47 19.77 18.74
C GLU A 125 -10.70 20.10 17.92
N ILE A 126 -10.65 20.49 17.45
CA ILE A 126 -11.10 20.64 16.86
C ILE A 126 -11.37 20.28 16.38
N GLY A 127 -11.43 20.22 16.35
CA GLY A 127 -11.93 19.75 16.21
C GLY A 127 -12.20 19.41 16.01
N ARG A 128 -12.44 19.58 15.90
CA ARG A 128 -13.01 19.15 15.85
C ARG A 128 -13.25 18.80 15.24
N ALA A 129 -13.06 18.91 15.02
CA ALA A 129 -13.30 18.65 14.67
C ALA A 129 -13.21 18.27 14.14
N HIS A 130 -13.24 18.29 13.83
CA HIS A 130 -13.39 17.90 13.65
C HIS A 130 -13.16 17.33 13.38
N VAL A 131 -13.08 17.53 13.15
CA VAL A 131 -13.03 17.01 13.27
C VAL A 131 -13.18 16.61 13.25
#